data_c1edf117ca7457b23400e2ce0477b560
#
_entry.id   c1edf117ca7457b23400e2ce0477b560
#
_cell.length_a   1.000
_cell.length_b   1.000
_cell.length_c   1.000
_cell.angle_alpha   90.00
_cell.angle_beta   90.00
_cell.angle_gamma   90.00
#
_symmetry.space_group_name_H-M   'P 1'
#
loop_
_entity.id
_entity.type
_entity.pdbx_description
1 polymer ?
#
loop_
_entity_poly.entity_id
_entity_poly.type
_entity_poly.pdbx_seq_one_letter_code
_entity_poly.pdbx_strand_id
1 'polypeptide(L)'
;MYKTGKNKLTYGRGYVYSLQYHIVWCTKYRRQVLKDGADADCKVLLQELANEYRFRITAMEVMPDHIHLLIDASPQFCIPDMIKIMKGGIARKLFQLHPEMKQKLWGGHLWNPSYCAVTVSERSREMVEQYIESQKEKEWGGKGRPPKDLARLQAYHREVLDADHIRLQGGDPETS
;
A
#
# COMPACT_ATOMS: atom_id res chain seq x y z
N MET A 1 -0.59 -17.99 -17.13
CA MET A 1 -1.92 -17.51 -16.80
C MET A 1 -2.40 -18.25 -15.56
N TYR A 2 -2.58 -17.57 -14.44
CA TYR A 2 -3.05 -18.19 -13.20
C TYR A 2 -4.58 -18.30 -13.25
N LYS A 3 -5.13 -19.47 -12.95
CA LYS A 3 -6.59 -19.68 -12.89
C LYS A 3 -7.02 -19.63 -11.43
N THR A 4 -7.93 -18.73 -11.10
CA THR A 4 -8.58 -18.72 -9.77
C THR A 4 -9.78 -19.66 -9.84
N GLY A 5 -9.78 -20.70 -9.00
CA GLY A 5 -10.88 -21.67 -8.90
C GLY A 5 -12.08 -21.10 -8.13
N LYS A 6 -13.20 -21.83 -8.14
CA LYS A 6 -14.42 -21.49 -7.36
C LYS A 6 -14.15 -21.34 -5.86
N ASN A 7 -13.06 -21.93 -5.34
CA ASN A 7 -12.65 -21.89 -3.94
C ASN A 7 -11.70 -20.70 -3.62
N LYS A 8 -11.62 -19.70 -4.50
CA LYS A 8 -10.68 -18.55 -4.36
C LYS A 8 -9.19 -18.94 -4.28
N LEU A 9 -8.86 -20.21 -4.55
CA LEU A 9 -7.48 -20.70 -4.65
C LEU A 9 -6.91 -20.38 -6.03
N THR A 10 -5.67 -19.94 -6.06
CA THR A 10 -4.93 -19.71 -7.30
C THR A 10 -4.03 -20.89 -7.61
N TYR A 11 -4.12 -21.39 -8.83
CA TYR A 11 -3.39 -22.55 -9.30
C TYR A 11 -2.21 -22.09 -10.15
N GLY A 12 -1.01 -22.38 -9.68
CA GLY A 12 0.24 -22.23 -10.43
C GLY A 12 0.71 -23.56 -11.02
N ARG A 13 1.85 -23.52 -11.69
CA ARG A 13 2.47 -24.76 -12.22
C ARG A 13 3.19 -25.48 -11.07
N GLY A 14 2.54 -26.52 -10.53
CA GLY A 14 3.08 -27.33 -9.44
C GLY A 14 2.80 -26.82 -8.02
N TYR A 15 1.95 -25.79 -7.86
CA TYR A 15 1.55 -25.28 -6.54
C TYR A 15 0.16 -24.64 -6.59
N VAL A 16 -0.51 -24.66 -5.44
CA VAL A 16 -1.80 -24.02 -5.22
C VAL A 16 -1.66 -23.08 -4.02
N TYR A 17 -2.21 -21.86 -4.09
CA TYR A 17 -2.06 -20.90 -3.02
C TYR A 17 -3.25 -19.95 -2.89
N SER A 18 -3.37 -19.36 -1.71
CA SER A 18 -4.20 -18.21 -1.42
C SER A 18 -3.39 -17.30 -0.50
N LEU A 19 -2.56 -16.47 -1.08
CA LEU A 19 -1.68 -15.55 -0.34
C LEU A 19 -2.07 -14.12 -0.67
N GLN A 20 -2.67 -13.46 0.31
CA GLN A 20 -3.09 -12.08 0.20
C GLN A 20 -2.42 -11.24 1.27
N TYR A 21 -2.02 -10.05 0.86
CA TYR A 21 -1.33 -9.10 1.70
C TYR A 21 -2.02 -7.74 1.62
N HIS A 22 -2.39 -7.19 2.76
CA HIS A 22 -2.70 -5.78 2.88
C HIS A 22 -1.38 -5.04 3.12
N ILE A 23 -1.02 -4.16 2.19
CA ILE A 23 0.22 -3.42 2.21
C ILE A 23 -0.09 -1.92 2.30
N VAL A 24 0.62 -1.23 3.19
CA VAL A 24 0.48 0.21 3.39
C VAL A 24 1.86 0.85 3.44
N TRP A 25 2.04 1.98 2.76
CA TRP A 25 3.21 2.84 2.94
C TRP A 25 2.86 4.30 2.74
N CYS A 26 3.70 5.19 3.29
CA CYS A 26 3.47 6.63 3.28
C CYS A 26 4.44 7.36 2.36
N THR A 27 4.06 8.58 2.00
CA THR A 27 5.00 9.57 1.47
C THR A 27 6.03 9.98 2.52
N LYS A 28 7.18 10.49 2.09
CA LYS A 28 8.21 10.99 3.00
C LYS A 28 7.64 12.12 3.86
N TYR A 29 7.79 12.00 5.17
CA TYR A 29 7.24 12.94 6.16
C TYR A 29 5.74 13.14 6.06
N ARG A 30 4.98 12.17 5.55
CA ARG A 30 3.53 12.24 5.33
C ARG A 30 3.09 13.50 4.58
N ARG A 31 3.91 13.96 3.64
CA ARG A 31 3.57 15.11 2.80
C ARG A 31 2.39 14.76 1.89
N GLN A 32 1.37 15.60 1.90
CA GLN A 32 0.16 15.44 1.09
C GLN A 32 0.44 15.85 -0.37
N VAL A 33 1.16 15.00 -1.10
CA VAL A 33 1.57 15.26 -2.48
C VAL A 33 0.82 14.40 -3.52
N LEU A 34 0.11 13.35 -3.08
CA LEU A 34 -0.69 12.48 -3.95
C LEU A 34 -2.11 13.04 -4.08
N LYS A 35 -2.24 14.17 -4.77
CA LYS A 35 -3.48 14.90 -5.03
C LYS A 35 -3.38 15.64 -6.35
N ASP A 36 -4.46 16.31 -6.75
CA ASP A 36 -4.51 17.13 -7.96
C ASP A 36 -4.16 16.33 -9.25
N GLY A 37 -4.62 15.06 -9.30
CA GLY A 37 -4.39 14.14 -10.41
C GLY A 37 -3.25 13.13 -10.18
N ALA A 38 -2.29 13.42 -9.29
CA ALA A 38 -1.21 12.50 -8.98
C ALA A 38 -1.68 11.21 -8.30
N ASP A 39 -2.81 11.23 -7.60
CA ASP A 39 -3.46 10.05 -7.03
C ASP A 39 -4.02 9.13 -8.12
N ALA A 40 -4.66 9.70 -9.13
CA ALA A 40 -5.19 8.95 -10.27
C ALA A 40 -4.06 8.31 -11.08
N ASP A 41 -3.02 9.08 -11.43
CA ASP A 41 -1.85 8.58 -12.13
C ASP A 41 -1.13 7.50 -11.33
N CYS A 42 -1.02 7.67 -10.02
CA CYS A 42 -0.44 6.66 -9.13
C CYS A 42 -1.20 5.32 -9.21
N LYS A 43 -2.54 5.34 -9.26
CA LYS A 43 -3.36 4.12 -9.42
C LYS A 43 -3.09 3.44 -10.75
N VAL A 44 -3.02 4.19 -11.84
CA VAL A 44 -2.71 3.66 -13.17
C VAL A 44 -1.32 3.01 -13.18
N LEU A 45 -0.33 3.70 -12.66
CA LEU A 45 1.05 3.21 -12.58
C LEU A 45 1.19 1.94 -11.74
N LEU A 46 0.46 1.85 -10.62
CA LEU A 46 0.40 0.65 -9.79
C LEU A 46 -0.15 -0.54 -10.57
N GLN A 47 -1.22 -0.32 -11.35
CA GLN A 47 -1.82 -1.39 -12.14
C GLN A 47 -0.92 -1.82 -13.31
N GLU A 48 -0.22 -0.89 -13.96
CA GLU A 48 0.78 -1.21 -14.98
C GLU A 48 1.90 -2.08 -14.43
N LEU A 49 2.46 -1.72 -13.26
CA LEU A 49 3.51 -2.50 -12.61
C LEU A 49 3.00 -3.88 -12.17
N ALA A 50 1.77 -3.97 -11.66
CA ALA A 50 1.16 -5.24 -11.31
C ALA A 50 1.07 -6.19 -12.51
N ASN A 51 0.68 -5.66 -13.67
CA ASN A 51 0.60 -6.42 -14.91
C ASN A 51 2.00 -6.84 -15.42
N GLU A 52 2.97 -5.93 -15.39
CA GLU A 52 4.35 -6.18 -15.83
C GLU A 52 5.01 -7.27 -14.99
N TYR A 53 4.89 -7.19 -13.66
CA TYR A 53 5.52 -8.12 -12.72
C TYR A 53 4.64 -9.30 -12.31
N ARG A 54 3.44 -9.42 -12.89
CA ARG A 54 2.53 -10.57 -12.75
C ARG A 54 2.04 -10.85 -11.34
N PHE A 55 1.85 -9.83 -10.53
CA PHE A 55 1.05 -9.91 -9.30
C PHE A 55 -0.31 -9.24 -9.53
N ARG A 56 -1.26 -9.47 -8.66
CA ARG A 56 -2.61 -8.95 -8.81
C ARG A 56 -2.96 -8.02 -7.65
N ILE A 57 -3.31 -6.78 -7.97
CA ILE A 57 -3.92 -5.85 -7.03
C ILE A 57 -5.44 -6.08 -7.09
N THR A 58 -6.04 -6.48 -5.97
CA THR A 58 -7.48 -6.76 -5.86
C THR A 58 -8.27 -5.57 -5.35
N ALA A 59 -7.65 -4.72 -4.52
CA ALA A 59 -8.18 -3.44 -4.10
C ALA A 59 -7.03 -2.46 -3.91
N MET A 60 -7.25 -1.18 -4.19
CA MET A 60 -6.30 -0.12 -3.93
C MET A 60 -6.98 1.20 -3.61
N GLU A 61 -6.36 1.97 -2.73
CA GLU A 61 -6.71 3.35 -2.51
C GLU A 61 -5.44 4.19 -2.32
N VAL A 62 -5.42 5.34 -2.98
CA VAL A 62 -4.33 6.31 -2.91
C VAL A 62 -4.85 7.53 -2.20
N MET A 63 -4.39 7.72 -0.97
CA MET A 63 -4.67 8.88 -0.13
C MET A 63 -3.61 9.96 -0.37
N PRO A 64 -3.84 11.21 0.02
CA PRO A 64 -2.88 12.29 -0.23
C PRO A 64 -1.46 12.04 0.29
N ASP A 65 -1.30 11.25 1.35
CA ASP A 65 -0.04 10.99 2.03
C ASP A 65 0.33 9.51 2.23
N HIS A 66 -0.52 8.58 1.78
CA HIS A 66 -0.27 7.14 1.90
C HIS A 66 -1.07 6.32 0.89
N ILE A 67 -0.73 5.04 0.78
CA ILE A 67 -1.37 4.10 -0.15
C ILE A 67 -1.77 2.84 0.60
N HIS A 68 -2.96 2.33 0.29
CA HIS A 68 -3.44 1.00 0.67
C HIS A 68 -3.52 0.10 -0.55
N LEU A 69 -2.98 -1.09 -0.44
CA LEU A 69 -3.08 -2.13 -1.47
C LEU A 69 -3.50 -3.46 -0.85
N LEU A 70 -4.43 -4.14 -1.49
CA LEU A 70 -4.67 -5.55 -1.27
C LEU A 70 -4.10 -6.31 -2.47
N ILE A 71 -3.09 -7.12 -2.22
CA ILE A 71 -2.33 -7.83 -3.26
C ILE A 71 -2.50 -9.34 -3.08
N ASP A 72 -2.80 -10.00 -4.19
CA ASP A 72 -2.73 -11.46 -4.32
C ASP A 72 -1.42 -11.80 -5.03
N ALA A 73 -0.50 -12.41 -4.30
CA ALA A 73 0.85 -12.69 -4.76
C ALA A 73 1.17 -14.18 -4.71
N SER A 74 1.87 -14.66 -5.73
CA SER A 74 2.42 -16.01 -5.77
C SER A 74 3.44 -16.24 -4.64
N PRO A 75 3.59 -17.48 -4.12
CA PRO A 75 4.63 -17.84 -3.15
C PRO A 75 6.06 -17.52 -3.61
N GLN A 76 6.25 -17.33 -4.90
CA GLN A 76 7.54 -16.99 -5.49
C GLN A 76 7.91 -15.51 -5.36
N PHE A 77 6.95 -14.65 -4.95
CA PHE A 77 7.22 -13.24 -4.77
C PHE A 77 7.72 -12.95 -3.36
N CYS A 78 8.86 -12.26 -3.28
CA CYS A 78 9.37 -11.69 -2.06
C CYS A 78 8.71 -10.32 -1.83
N ILE A 79 8.03 -10.14 -0.71
CA ILE A 79 7.31 -8.89 -0.39
C ILE A 79 8.21 -7.65 -0.42
N PRO A 80 9.42 -7.66 0.18
CA PRO A 80 10.34 -6.52 0.09
C PRO A 80 10.70 -6.14 -1.36
N ASP A 81 10.90 -7.11 -2.24
CA ASP A 81 11.23 -6.86 -3.64
C ASP A 81 10.05 -6.25 -4.40
N MET A 82 8.85 -6.76 -4.17
CA MET A 82 7.63 -6.18 -4.74
C MET A 82 7.46 -4.72 -4.33
N ILE A 83 7.63 -4.41 -3.05
CA ILE A 83 7.51 -3.05 -2.52
C ILE A 83 8.60 -2.14 -3.10
N LYS A 84 9.83 -2.63 -3.21
CA LYS A 84 10.93 -1.90 -3.84
C LYS A 84 10.63 -1.54 -5.29
N ILE A 85 10.11 -2.50 -6.06
CA ILE A 85 9.71 -2.31 -7.46
C ILE A 85 8.59 -1.25 -7.55
N MET A 86 7.53 -1.41 -6.75
CA MET A 86 6.40 -0.47 -6.76
C MET A 86 6.84 0.94 -6.35
N LYS A 87 7.50 1.09 -5.20
CA LYS A 87 7.96 2.40 -4.73
C LYS A 87 8.90 3.08 -5.71
N GLY A 88 9.90 2.35 -6.22
CA GLY A 88 10.89 2.89 -7.14
C GLY A 88 10.30 3.25 -8.52
N GLY A 89 9.48 2.36 -9.07
CA GLY A 89 8.82 2.56 -10.36
C GLY A 89 7.88 3.74 -10.34
N ILE A 90 6.99 3.78 -9.34
CA ILE A 90 5.99 4.85 -9.19
C ILE A 90 6.67 6.20 -8.94
N ALA A 91 7.64 6.28 -8.01
CA ALA A 91 8.30 7.55 -7.72
C ALA A 91 8.96 8.16 -8.96
N ARG A 92 9.62 7.34 -9.77
CA ARG A 92 10.27 7.78 -11.01
C ARG A 92 9.26 8.35 -12.01
N LYS A 93 8.17 7.61 -12.26
CA LYS A 93 7.14 8.00 -13.22
C LYS A 93 6.33 9.21 -12.72
N LEU A 94 5.94 9.25 -11.44
CA LEU A 94 5.24 10.39 -10.86
C LEU A 94 6.08 11.67 -10.92
N PHE A 95 7.39 11.61 -10.68
CA PHE A 95 8.26 12.77 -10.80
C PHE A 95 8.45 13.26 -12.24
N GLN A 96 8.19 12.41 -13.22
CA GLN A 96 8.16 12.79 -14.64
C GLN A 96 6.84 13.48 -15.02
N LEU A 97 5.72 12.95 -14.53
CA LEU A 97 4.38 13.47 -14.80
C LEU A 97 4.08 14.73 -13.97
N HIS A 98 4.57 14.78 -12.74
CA HIS A 98 4.31 15.82 -11.75
C HIS A 98 5.63 16.38 -11.19
N PRO A 99 6.44 17.10 -12.00
CA PRO A 99 7.75 17.58 -11.57
C PRO A 99 7.69 18.56 -10.38
N GLU A 100 6.55 19.24 -10.19
CA GLU A 100 6.29 20.14 -9.05
C GLU A 100 6.27 19.41 -7.71
N MET A 101 6.03 18.09 -7.69
CA MET A 101 6.07 17.31 -6.45
C MET A 101 7.45 17.34 -5.79
N LYS A 102 8.53 17.40 -6.58
CA LYS A 102 9.90 17.45 -6.04
C LYS A 102 10.15 18.67 -5.17
N GLN A 103 9.52 19.80 -5.50
CA GLN A 103 9.67 21.04 -4.74
C GLN A 103 9.01 20.96 -3.34
N LYS A 104 8.00 20.09 -3.21
CA LYS A 104 7.28 19.85 -1.96
C LYS A 104 7.95 18.79 -1.07
N LEU A 105 8.99 18.11 -1.58
CA LEU A 105 9.63 16.98 -0.94
C LEU A 105 11.10 17.29 -0.63
N TRP A 106 11.43 17.22 0.65
CA TRP A 106 12.81 17.41 1.09
C TRP A 106 13.71 16.24 0.61
N GLY A 107 14.86 16.56 0.02
CA GLY A 107 15.80 15.56 -0.51
C GLY A 107 15.31 14.80 -1.75
N GLY A 108 14.17 15.17 -2.34
CA GLY A 108 13.67 14.54 -3.57
C GLY A 108 13.20 13.10 -3.42
N HIS A 109 12.92 12.64 -2.19
CA HIS A 109 12.41 11.31 -1.92
C HIS A 109 10.89 11.33 -1.74
N LEU A 110 10.16 10.58 -2.60
CA LEU A 110 8.71 10.52 -2.53
C LEU A 110 8.23 9.69 -1.33
N TRP A 111 8.85 8.54 -1.09
CA TRP A 111 8.37 7.55 -0.13
C TRP A 111 9.20 7.52 1.15
N ASN A 112 8.50 7.26 2.26
CA ASN A 112 9.16 6.80 3.47
C ASN A 112 9.80 5.42 3.21
N PRO A 113 10.96 5.09 3.78
CA PRO A 113 11.58 3.76 3.65
C PRO A 113 10.69 2.62 4.16
N SER A 114 9.95 2.83 5.25
CA SER A 114 9.13 1.81 5.90
C SER A 114 7.85 1.48 5.13
N TYR A 115 7.26 0.35 5.48
CA TYR A 115 5.96 -0.12 5.03
C TYR A 115 5.36 -1.07 6.06
N CYS A 116 4.06 -1.29 6.00
CA CYS A 116 3.35 -2.35 6.70
C CYS A 116 2.90 -3.40 5.70
N ALA A 117 3.08 -4.68 6.01
CA ALA A 117 2.53 -5.78 5.25
C ALA A 117 1.91 -6.80 6.21
N VAL A 118 0.63 -7.06 6.05
CA VAL A 118 -0.14 -7.99 6.88
C VAL A 118 -0.79 -9.04 5.98
N THR A 119 -0.73 -10.30 6.36
CA THR A 119 -1.46 -11.37 5.67
C THR A 119 -2.96 -11.23 5.93
N VAL A 120 -3.75 -11.49 4.89
CA VAL A 120 -5.22 -11.41 4.97
C VAL A 120 -5.80 -12.80 4.79
N SER A 121 -6.59 -13.26 5.76
CA SER A 121 -7.32 -14.52 5.65
C SER A 121 -8.55 -14.37 4.78
N GLU A 122 -9.06 -15.49 4.22
CA GLU A 122 -10.30 -15.49 3.41
C GLU A 122 -11.49 -14.87 4.14
N ARG A 123 -11.60 -15.08 5.47
CA ARG A 123 -12.67 -14.52 6.30
C ARG A 123 -12.62 -13.00 6.42
N SER A 124 -11.43 -12.42 6.33
CA SER A 124 -11.21 -10.98 6.49
C SER A 124 -11.07 -10.23 5.16
N ARG A 125 -11.03 -10.94 4.05
CA ARG A 125 -10.79 -10.34 2.72
C ARG A 125 -11.84 -9.30 2.34
N GLU A 126 -13.11 -9.67 2.41
CA GLU A 126 -14.22 -8.78 2.03
C GLU A 126 -14.26 -7.54 2.94
N MET A 127 -13.96 -7.71 4.23
CA MET A 127 -13.84 -6.57 5.15
C MET A 127 -12.65 -5.66 4.82
N VAL A 128 -11.52 -6.23 4.41
CA VAL A 128 -10.33 -5.44 4.02
C VAL A 128 -10.58 -4.72 2.71
N GLU A 129 -11.22 -5.37 1.73
CA GLU A 129 -11.63 -4.73 0.47
C GLU A 129 -12.55 -3.53 0.74
N GLN A 130 -13.63 -3.73 1.51
CA GLN A 130 -14.54 -2.66 1.91
C GLN A 130 -13.85 -1.54 2.69
N TYR A 131 -12.94 -1.90 3.61
CA TYR A 131 -12.16 -0.92 4.36
C TYR A 131 -11.30 -0.05 3.45
N ILE A 132 -10.60 -0.64 2.48
CA ILE A 132 -9.76 0.09 1.53
C ILE A 132 -10.62 1.02 0.65
N GLU A 133 -11.75 0.52 0.14
CA GLU A 133 -12.66 1.29 -0.69
C GLU A 133 -13.29 2.47 0.08
N SER A 134 -13.58 2.27 1.37
CA SER A 134 -14.18 3.30 2.23
C SER A 134 -13.20 4.40 2.67
N GLN A 135 -11.90 4.29 2.40
CA GLN A 135 -10.92 5.31 2.80
C GLN A 135 -11.21 6.69 2.17
N LYS A 136 -11.81 6.73 0.98
CA LYS A 136 -12.25 7.99 0.34
C LYS A 136 -13.54 8.57 0.89
N GLU A 137 -14.41 7.71 1.43
CA GLU A 137 -15.65 8.16 2.05
C GLU A 137 -15.33 8.57 3.49
N LYS A 138 -15.35 9.88 3.73
CA LYS A 138 -15.06 10.51 5.01
C LYS A 138 -15.71 9.77 6.17
N GLU A 139 -14.89 9.58 7.19
CA GLU A 139 -15.29 9.32 8.57
C GLU A 139 -16.29 8.18 8.72
N TRP A 140 -15.79 7.10 9.25
CA TRP A 140 -16.61 6.07 9.86
C TRP A 140 -17.49 6.69 10.97
N GLY A 141 -18.54 7.40 10.53
CA GLY A 141 -19.62 7.91 11.38
C GLY A 141 -20.60 6.81 11.81
N GLY A 142 -20.22 5.55 11.66
CA GLY A 142 -21.03 4.40 12.01
C GLY A 142 -21.02 4.11 13.49
N LYS A 143 -22.19 4.14 14.12
CA LYS A 143 -22.47 3.67 15.47
C LYS A 143 -22.24 2.15 15.55
N GLY A 144 -21.00 1.72 15.78
CA GLY A 144 -20.68 0.32 16.00
C GLY A 144 -19.18 0.09 16.18
N ARG A 145 -18.82 -0.85 17.08
CA ARG A 145 -17.44 -1.25 17.26
C ARG A 145 -16.98 -2.01 16.01
N PRO A 146 -15.87 -1.63 15.37
CA PRO A 146 -15.38 -2.34 14.21
C PRO A 146 -15.11 -3.83 14.56
N PRO A 147 -15.28 -4.74 13.59
CA PRO A 147 -14.89 -6.14 13.79
C PRO A 147 -13.46 -6.25 14.30
N LYS A 148 -13.18 -7.24 15.17
CA LYS A 148 -11.85 -7.39 15.82
C LYS A 148 -10.70 -7.42 14.82
N ASP A 149 -10.90 -8.04 13.67
CA ASP A 149 -9.87 -8.13 12.62
C ASP A 149 -9.62 -6.77 11.95
N LEU A 150 -10.67 -5.97 11.75
CA LEU A 150 -10.57 -4.62 11.23
C LEU A 150 -9.91 -3.68 12.25
N ALA A 151 -10.28 -3.80 13.53
CA ALA A 151 -9.63 -3.03 14.61
C ALA A 151 -8.13 -3.35 14.71
N ARG A 152 -7.74 -4.61 14.47
CA ARG A 152 -6.34 -5.04 14.43
C ARG A 152 -5.61 -4.43 13.24
N LEU A 153 -6.21 -4.43 12.06
CA LEU A 153 -5.65 -3.78 10.87
C LEU A 153 -5.50 -2.27 11.06
N GLN A 154 -6.49 -1.63 11.67
CA GLN A 154 -6.43 -0.20 12.01
C GLN A 154 -5.33 0.10 13.04
N ALA A 155 -5.11 -0.78 14.03
CA ALA A 155 -4.03 -0.67 15.00
C ALA A 155 -2.66 -0.78 14.31
N TYR A 156 -2.43 -1.80 13.47
CA TYR A 156 -1.21 -1.92 12.67
C TYR A 156 -0.97 -0.71 11.76
N HIS A 157 -2.02 -0.23 11.11
CA HIS A 157 -1.95 0.97 10.29
C HIS A 157 -1.50 2.20 11.09
N ARG A 158 -2.09 2.38 12.29
CA ARG A 158 -1.72 3.45 13.22
C ARG A 158 -0.27 3.32 13.69
N GLU A 159 0.15 2.12 14.10
CA GLU A 159 1.53 1.84 14.52
C GLU A 159 2.55 2.19 13.44
N VAL A 160 2.28 1.87 12.16
CA VAL A 160 3.16 2.22 11.04
C VAL A 160 3.22 3.73 10.84
N LEU A 161 2.08 4.42 10.94
CA LEU A 161 2.01 5.87 10.80
C LEU A 161 2.65 6.59 11.99
N ASP A 162 2.51 6.04 13.21
CA ASP A 162 3.07 6.59 14.44
C ASP A 162 4.58 6.32 14.55
N ALA A 163 5.07 5.16 14.10
CA ALA A 163 6.50 4.86 14.04
C ALA A 163 7.27 5.84 13.15
N ASP A 164 6.63 6.31 12.07
CA ASP A 164 7.19 7.36 11.23
C ASP A 164 7.25 8.71 11.96
N HIS A 165 6.28 9.00 12.80
CA HIS A 165 6.24 10.24 13.59
C HIS A 165 7.35 10.26 14.67
N ILE A 166 7.59 9.12 15.33
CA ILE A 166 8.66 8.98 16.35
C ILE A 166 10.05 9.12 15.74
N ARG A 167 10.29 8.56 14.54
CA ARG A 167 11.57 8.74 13.82
C ARG A 167 11.83 10.18 13.37
N LEU A 168 10.79 11.00 13.23
CA LEU A 168 10.90 12.40 12.86
C LEU A 168 11.26 13.31 14.04
N GLN A 169 10.99 12.87 15.28
CA GLN A 169 11.32 13.61 16.51
C GLN A 169 12.69 13.20 17.10
N GLY A 170 13.22 12.03 16.74
CA GLY A 170 14.56 11.59 17.07
C GLY A 170 15.52 12.00 15.96
N GLY A 171 16.12 13.18 16.09
CA GLY A 171 17.23 13.58 15.23
C GLY A 171 18.34 12.55 15.29
N ASP A 172 18.97 12.25 14.16
CA ASP A 172 20.14 11.38 14.06
C ASP A 172 21.21 11.81 15.07
N PRO A 173 21.66 10.93 15.99
CA PRO A 173 22.76 11.24 16.87
C PRO A 173 24.10 10.80 16.25
N GLU A 174 24.37 11.15 15.00
CA GLU A 174 25.70 10.93 14.41
C GLU A 174 26.06 12.04 13.43
N THR A 175 26.58 13.13 13.98
CA THR A 175 27.69 13.92 13.40
C THR A 175 28.35 14.68 14.53
N SER A 176 29.33 14.06 15.16
CA SER A 176 30.41 14.73 15.85
C SER A 176 31.73 14.09 15.42
#